data_a76cb6770311100ae59d6de761d0c0bc
#
_entry.id   a76cb6770311100ae59d6de761d0c0bc
#
_cell.length_a   1.000
_cell.length_b   1.000
_cell.length_c   1.000
_cell.angle_alpha   90.00
_cell.angle_beta   90.00
_cell.angle_gamma   90.00
#
_symmetry.space_group_name_H-M   'P 1'
#
loop_
_entity.id
_entity.type
_entity.pdbx_description
1 polymer ?
#
loop_
_entity_poly.entity_id
_entity_poly.type
_entity_poly.pdbx_seq_one_letter_code
_entity_poly.pdbx_strand_id
1 'polypeptide(L)'
;CEDCGVVPVPEQDLPVVLPTDVEFEGVRSPLVSMESFLNVDCPSCGKAARRETDTFDTFMESSWYFTRFACPDANAPMVDERVKYWAPVDHYVGGIEHAILHLLYARFYYKLMRDDGLVVGDEPFNNLLMLGMVLQDSKKMSKSSGDAGDPQKLLERYGADTVRTAMMFAAPPDQSFEWSEAGLEGAARFLKKLWNLVDQFVAAGGERATEL
;
A
#
# COMPACT_ATOMS: atom_id res chain seq x y z
N CYS A 1 -27.55 -16.40 15.31
CA CYS A 1 -28.68 -17.34 15.52
C CYS A 1 -29.17 -17.26 16.97
N GLU A 2 -30.46 -17.19 17.15
CA GLU A 2 -31.04 -17.12 18.51
C GLU A 2 -30.77 -18.36 19.36
N ASP A 3 -30.73 -19.53 18.71
CA ASP A 3 -30.51 -20.81 19.40
C ASP A 3 -29.02 -21.17 19.55
N CYS A 4 -28.20 -20.87 18.54
CA CYS A 4 -26.81 -21.33 18.49
C CYS A 4 -25.79 -20.22 18.89
N GLY A 5 -26.26 -18.98 19.07
CA GLY A 5 -25.37 -17.84 19.29
C GLY A 5 -24.59 -17.46 18.04
N VAL A 6 -23.35 -17.02 18.24
CA VAL A 6 -22.42 -16.68 17.12
C VAL A 6 -21.91 -17.96 16.49
N VAL A 7 -22.11 -18.09 15.18
CA VAL A 7 -21.71 -19.26 14.39
C VAL A 7 -20.82 -18.79 13.23
N PRO A 8 -19.61 -19.35 13.05
CA PRO A 8 -18.75 -18.97 11.94
C PRO A 8 -19.35 -19.41 10.60
N VAL A 9 -19.05 -18.64 9.55
CA VAL A 9 -19.37 -19.04 8.16
C VAL A 9 -18.51 -20.27 7.82
N PRO A 10 -19.12 -21.35 7.29
CA PRO A 10 -18.37 -22.53 6.88
C PRO A 10 -17.33 -22.21 5.78
N GLU A 11 -16.21 -22.93 5.77
CA GLU A 11 -15.13 -22.68 4.79
C GLU A 11 -15.58 -22.80 3.33
N GLN A 12 -16.49 -23.74 3.04
CA GLN A 12 -17.02 -23.90 1.68
C GLN A 12 -17.89 -22.72 1.20
N ASP A 13 -18.35 -21.87 2.12
CA ASP A 13 -19.18 -20.70 1.83
C ASP A 13 -18.37 -19.40 1.80
N LEU A 14 -17.06 -19.50 1.90
CA LEU A 14 -16.12 -18.37 1.76
C LEU A 14 -15.68 -18.19 0.30
N PRO A 15 -15.42 -16.95 -0.13
CA PRO A 15 -15.57 -15.69 0.62
C PRO A 15 -17.04 -15.26 0.74
N VAL A 16 -17.36 -14.54 1.82
CA VAL A 16 -18.64 -13.82 1.90
C VAL A 16 -18.60 -12.65 0.92
N VAL A 17 -19.33 -12.77 -0.18
CA VAL A 17 -19.37 -11.75 -1.23
C VAL A 17 -20.22 -10.58 -0.77
N LEU A 18 -19.61 -9.38 -0.76
CA LEU A 18 -20.33 -8.14 -0.46
C LEU A 18 -21.18 -7.71 -1.66
N PRO A 19 -22.38 -7.17 -1.44
CA PRO A 19 -23.21 -6.62 -2.51
C PRO A 19 -22.54 -5.39 -3.15
N THR A 20 -22.69 -5.25 -4.46
CA THR A 20 -22.15 -4.12 -5.23
C THR A 20 -23.21 -3.08 -5.60
N ASP A 21 -24.48 -3.40 -5.40
CA ASP A 21 -25.66 -2.60 -5.67
C ASP A 21 -26.16 -1.86 -4.42
N VAL A 22 -25.22 -1.23 -3.70
CA VAL A 22 -25.50 -0.55 -2.44
C VAL A 22 -25.69 0.96 -2.64
N GLU A 23 -26.67 1.52 -1.96
CA GLU A 23 -26.85 2.96 -1.85
C GLU A 23 -26.30 3.44 -0.50
N PHE A 24 -25.45 4.47 -0.54
CA PHE A 24 -24.86 5.04 0.67
C PHE A 24 -25.75 6.16 1.21
N GLU A 25 -26.45 5.87 2.29
CA GLU A 25 -27.26 6.86 3.02
C GLU A 25 -26.54 7.28 4.32
N GLY A 26 -25.77 8.36 4.24
CA GLY A 26 -25.07 8.92 5.41
C GLY A 26 -23.82 8.14 5.81
N VAL A 27 -23.57 8.02 7.14
CA VAL A 27 -22.30 7.49 7.72
C VAL A 27 -22.41 6.00 8.07
N ARG A 28 -23.59 5.41 8.05
CA ARG A 28 -23.79 4.01 8.44
C ARG A 28 -23.46 3.06 7.30
N SER A 29 -22.96 1.88 7.65
CA SER A 29 -22.78 0.80 6.68
C SER A 29 -24.12 0.46 6.01
N PRO A 30 -24.22 0.45 4.67
CA PRO A 30 -25.43 0.08 3.97
C PRO A 30 -25.85 -1.37 4.24
N LEU A 31 -24.93 -2.24 4.61
CA LEU A 31 -25.20 -3.65 4.92
C LEU A 31 -26.19 -3.82 6.06
N VAL A 32 -26.24 -2.87 7.00
CA VAL A 32 -27.15 -2.91 8.16
C VAL A 32 -28.63 -2.85 7.77
N SER A 33 -28.95 -2.23 6.63
CA SER A 33 -30.32 -2.06 6.13
C SER A 33 -30.68 -3.03 5.01
N MET A 34 -29.71 -3.83 4.51
CA MET A 34 -29.97 -4.77 3.41
C MET A 34 -30.48 -6.11 3.91
N GLU A 35 -31.81 -6.29 3.91
CA GLU A 35 -32.42 -7.54 4.36
C GLU A 35 -31.92 -8.78 3.59
N SER A 36 -31.63 -8.64 2.30
CA SER A 36 -31.09 -9.72 1.46
C SER A 36 -29.68 -10.17 1.89
N PHE A 37 -28.90 -9.29 2.50
CA PHE A 37 -27.59 -9.60 3.05
C PHE A 37 -27.68 -10.07 4.50
N LEU A 38 -28.56 -9.46 5.28
CA LEU A 38 -28.72 -9.71 6.72
C LEU A 38 -29.32 -11.09 7.04
N ASN A 39 -30.41 -11.43 6.33
CA ASN A 39 -31.21 -12.60 6.66
C ASN A 39 -30.60 -13.83 6.00
N VAL A 40 -30.14 -14.76 6.82
CA VAL A 40 -29.50 -16.01 6.39
C VAL A 40 -29.96 -17.17 7.23
N ASP A 41 -29.77 -18.37 6.73
CA ASP A 41 -29.98 -19.57 7.53
C ASP A 41 -28.74 -19.88 8.37
N CYS A 42 -28.95 -20.29 9.60
CA CYS A 42 -27.86 -20.67 10.48
C CYS A 42 -27.19 -21.96 9.95
N PRO A 43 -25.86 -21.95 9.71
CA PRO A 43 -25.17 -23.13 9.17
C PRO A 43 -25.12 -24.31 10.14
N SER A 44 -25.38 -24.10 11.44
CA SER A 44 -25.41 -25.16 12.43
C SER A 44 -26.76 -25.82 12.57
N CYS A 45 -27.87 -25.06 12.54
CA CYS A 45 -29.21 -25.61 12.86
C CYS A 45 -30.26 -25.35 11.77
N GLY A 46 -29.93 -24.61 10.72
CA GLY A 46 -30.85 -24.30 9.61
C GLY A 46 -31.99 -23.32 9.94
N LYS A 47 -32.02 -22.76 11.15
CA LYS A 47 -33.03 -21.77 11.53
C LYS A 47 -32.60 -20.37 11.07
N ALA A 48 -33.55 -19.44 11.02
CA ALA A 48 -33.27 -18.04 10.69
C ALA A 48 -32.20 -17.46 11.60
N ALA A 49 -31.24 -16.73 10.99
CA ALA A 49 -30.16 -16.07 11.65
C ALA A 49 -29.88 -14.72 10.98
N ARG A 50 -29.07 -13.90 11.61
CA ARG A 50 -28.63 -12.60 11.08
C ARG A 50 -27.13 -12.62 10.85
N ARG A 51 -26.73 -12.17 9.65
CA ARG A 51 -25.31 -12.01 9.30
C ARG A 51 -24.71 -10.79 10.00
N GLU A 52 -23.44 -10.89 10.35
CA GLU A 52 -22.64 -9.76 10.78
C GLU A 52 -22.49 -8.74 9.65
N THR A 53 -22.60 -7.47 9.98
CA THR A 53 -22.54 -6.34 9.03
C THR A 53 -21.34 -5.43 9.22
N ASP A 54 -20.59 -5.61 10.31
CA ASP A 54 -19.33 -4.92 10.49
C ASP A 54 -18.27 -5.52 9.58
N THR A 55 -17.50 -4.66 8.96
CA THR A 55 -16.33 -5.03 8.15
C THR A 55 -15.05 -4.81 8.94
N PHE A 56 -14.02 -5.55 8.59
CA PHE A 56 -12.71 -5.33 9.18
C PHE A 56 -12.16 -3.93 8.88
N ASP A 57 -11.25 -3.47 9.73
CA ASP A 57 -10.43 -2.29 9.46
C ASP A 57 -9.68 -2.44 8.13
N THR A 58 -9.49 -1.33 7.41
CA THR A 58 -8.86 -1.32 6.09
C THR A 58 -7.42 -1.83 6.08
N PHE A 59 -6.72 -1.79 7.23
CA PHE A 59 -5.37 -2.34 7.37
C PHE A 59 -5.32 -3.86 7.56
N MET A 60 -6.47 -4.51 7.75
CA MET A 60 -6.55 -5.95 7.92
C MET A 60 -5.92 -6.70 6.74
N GLU A 61 -6.38 -6.44 5.52
CA GLU A 61 -5.86 -7.09 4.31
C GLU A 61 -4.44 -6.63 3.94
N SER A 62 -4.07 -5.41 4.32
CA SER A 62 -2.70 -4.92 4.15
C SER A 62 -1.69 -5.64 5.07
N SER A 63 -2.16 -6.46 5.99
CA SER A 63 -1.31 -7.11 6.99
C SER A 63 -0.38 -8.19 6.41
N TRP A 64 -0.75 -8.78 5.25
CA TRP A 64 0.04 -9.85 4.62
C TRP A 64 0.20 -9.73 3.10
N TYR A 65 -0.20 -8.62 2.46
CA TYR A 65 -0.13 -8.46 1.00
C TYR A 65 1.29 -8.70 0.45
N PHE A 66 2.32 -8.26 1.19
CA PHE A 66 3.72 -8.41 0.80
C PHE A 66 4.17 -9.87 0.76
N THR A 67 3.62 -10.73 1.63
CA THR A 67 3.85 -12.18 1.58
C THR A 67 3.09 -12.82 0.42
N ARG A 68 1.87 -12.35 0.14
CA ARG A 68 1.08 -12.81 -1.00
C ARG A 68 1.74 -12.49 -2.34
N PHE A 69 2.48 -11.40 -2.46
CA PHE A 69 3.25 -11.06 -3.65
C PHE A 69 4.31 -12.11 -4.02
N ALA A 70 4.81 -12.88 -3.05
CA ALA A 70 5.73 -13.99 -3.32
C ALA A 70 5.04 -15.19 -4.01
N CYS A 71 3.70 -15.28 -3.92
CA CYS A 71 2.93 -16.40 -4.44
C CYS A 71 1.54 -15.93 -4.94
N PRO A 72 1.48 -15.02 -5.95
CA PRO A 72 0.23 -14.36 -6.36
C PRO A 72 -0.80 -15.34 -6.96
N ASP A 73 -0.35 -16.44 -7.53
CA ASP A 73 -1.13 -17.50 -8.16
C ASP A 73 -1.42 -18.70 -7.24
N ALA A 74 -1.06 -18.60 -5.94
CA ALA A 74 -1.33 -19.68 -5.01
C ALA A 74 -2.85 -19.94 -4.84
N ASN A 75 -3.25 -21.21 -4.87
CA ASN A 75 -4.59 -21.64 -4.57
C ASN A 75 -4.79 -21.99 -3.08
N ALA A 76 -3.73 -21.89 -2.29
CA ALA A 76 -3.77 -22.08 -0.84
C ALA A 76 -4.30 -20.81 -0.13
N PRO A 77 -4.93 -20.98 1.04
CA PRO A 77 -5.28 -19.85 1.91
C PRO A 77 -4.03 -19.04 2.27
N MET A 78 -4.11 -17.72 2.16
CA MET A 78 -3.08 -16.72 2.44
C MET A 78 -1.83 -16.88 1.56
N VAL A 79 -0.95 -17.86 1.79
CA VAL A 79 0.36 -18.03 1.13
C VAL A 79 0.71 -19.50 0.90
N ASP A 80 1.75 -19.77 0.10
CA ASP A 80 2.35 -21.11 -0.05
C ASP A 80 3.86 -21.10 0.31
N GLU A 81 4.54 -22.24 0.13
CA GLU A 81 5.93 -22.46 0.52
C GLU A 81 6.93 -21.44 -0.07
N ARG A 82 6.60 -20.78 -1.17
CA ARG A 82 7.46 -19.77 -1.80
C ARG A 82 7.73 -18.57 -0.89
N VAL A 83 6.81 -18.25 0.03
CA VAL A 83 7.00 -17.16 0.97
C VAL A 83 8.18 -17.40 1.91
N LYS A 84 8.50 -18.66 2.25
CA LYS A 84 9.62 -19.01 3.15
C LYS A 84 10.99 -18.63 2.56
N TYR A 85 11.08 -18.53 1.24
CA TYR A 85 12.28 -18.05 0.55
C TYR A 85 12.37 -16.52 0.48
N TRP A 86 11.23 -15.85 0.27
CA TRP A 86 11.21 -14.41 0.03
C TRP A 86 11.01 -13.54 1.28
N ALA A 87 10.48 -14.12 2.36
CA ALA A 87 10.32 -13.44 3.64
C ALA A 87 11.41 -13.83 4.64
N PRO A 88 11.79 -12.92 5.56
CA PRO A 88 11.31 -11.55 5.72
C PRO A 88 11.78 -10.61 4.59
N VAL A 89 11.04 -9.52 4.37
CA VAL A 89 11.39 -8.50 3.37
C VAL A 89 12.67 -7.77 3.80
N ASP A 90 13.66 -7.64 2.90
CA ASP A 90 14.96 -7.04 3.23
C ASP A 90 14.88 -5.57 3.58
N HIS A 91 14.16 -4.78 2.78
CA HIS A 91 13.96 -3.35 2.97
C HIS A 91 12.50 -2.99 2.77
N TYR A 92 11.87 -2.43 3.78
CA TYR A 92 10.51 -1.96 3.74
C TYR A 92 10.46 -0.44 3.94
N VAL A 93 9.84 0.27 3.00
CA VAL A 93 9.91 1.73 2.92
C VAL A 93 8.51 2.32 3.06
N GLY A 94 8.34 3.26 3.97
CA GLY A 94 7.03 3.89 4.19
C GLY A 94 7.06 5.08 5.13
N GLY A 95 5.92 5.71 5.32
CA GLY A 95 5.77 6.85 6.24
C GLY A 95 5.74 6.41 7.70
N ILE A 96 6.25 7.27 8.58
CA ILE A 96 6.32 7.01 10.02
C ILE A 96 4.93 6.82 10.65
N GLU A 97 3.88 7.39 10.08
CA GLU A 97 2.50 7.25 10.55
C GLU A 97 2.02 5.80 10.59
N HIS A 98 2.61 4.93 9.76
CA HIS A 98 2.25 3.51 9.72
C HIS A 98 2.77 2.70 10.92
N ALA A 99 3.62 3.28 11.76
CA ALA A 99 4.16 2.59 12.93
C ALA A 99 3.06 2.08 13.89
N ILE A 100 1.98 2.86 14.05
CA ILE A 100 0.82 2.52 14.90
C ILE A 100 -0.40 2.05 14.10
N LEU A 101 -0.28 1.91 12.79
CA LEU A 101 -1.33 1.48 11.87
C LEU A 101 -0.90 0.20 11.15
N HIS A 102 -0.55 0.30 9.88
CA HIS A 102 -0.19 -0.82 9.04
C HIS A 102 0.93 -1.71 9.61
N LEU A 103 2.01 -1.13 10.13
CA LEU A 103 3.14 -1.93 10.65
C LEU A 103 2.75 -2.72 11.91
N LEU A 104 1.88 -2.19 12.76
CA LEU A 104 1.37 -2.91 13.93
C LEU A 104 0.60 -4.16 13.49
N TYR A 105 -0.32 -4.01 12.52
CA TYR A 105 -1.08 -5.12 11.96
C TYR A 105 -0.17 -6.14 11.25
N ALA A 106 0.74 -5.68 10.40
CA ALA A 106 1.65 -6.54 9.65
C ALA A 106 2.52 -7.40 10.58
N ARG A 107 3.07 -6.82 11.64
CA ARG A 107 3.86 -7.53 12.65
C ARG A 107 3.03 -8.54 13.43
N PHE A 108 1.82 -8.14 13.82
CA PHE A 108 0.91 -9.03 14.55
C PHE A 108 0.52 -10.24 13.68
N TYR A 109 0.05 -10.01 12.45
CA TYR A 109 -0.33 -11.07 11.54
C TYR A 109 0.83 -11.98 11.15
N TYR A 110 2.02 -11.42 10.97
CA TYR A 110 3.20 -12.23 10.68
C TYR A 110 3.51 -13.24 11.79
N LYS A 111 3.32 -12.82 13.06
CA LYS A 111 3.48 -13.72 14.22
C LYS A 111 2.40 -14.83 14.25
N LEU A 112 1.15 -14.50 13.90
CA LEU A 112 0.10 -15.51 13.77
C LEU A 112 0.42 -16.50 12.63
N MET A 113 0.82 -16.00 11.47
CA MET A 113 1.23 -16.83 10.33
C MET A 113 2.44 -17.72 10.65
N ARG A 114 3.39 -17.21 11.46
CA ARG A 114 4.52 -18.02 11.97
C ARG A 114 4.05 -19.15 12.87
N ASP A 115 3.14 -18.86 13.79
CA ASP A 115 2.62 -19.84 14.75
C ASP A 115 1.84 -20.96 14.04
N ASP A 116 1.21 -20.62 12.90
CA ASP A 116 0.58 -21.60 11.99
C ASP A 116 1.56 -22.24 10.97
N GLY A 117 2.85 -21.93 11.04
CA GLY A 117 3.88 -22.51 10.17
C GLY A 117 3.89 -22.01 8.72
N LEU A 118 3.16 -20.94 8.41
CA LEU A 118 3.05 -20.36 7.08
C LEU A 118 4.28 -19.54 6.68
N VAL A 119 4.94 -18.90 7.64
CA VAL A 119 6.16 -18.10 7.45
C VAL A 119 7.23 -18.49 8.46
N VAL A 120 8.46 -18.00 8.25
CA VAL A 120 9.59 -18.21 9.16
C VAL A 120 10.07 -16.88 9.75
N GLY A 121 10.61 -16.94 10.99
CA GLY A 121 11.10 -15.74 11.68
C GLY A 121 10.01 -14.98 12.45
N ASP A 122 10.42 -14.00 13.24
CA ASP A 122 9.55 -13.30 14.18
C ASP A 122 9.04 -11.95 13.66
N GLU A 123 9.72 -11.39 12.67
CA GLU A 123 9.40 -10.06 12.14
C GLU A 123 9.31 -10.11 10.61
N PRO A 124 8.35 -9.40 10.01
CA PRO A 124 8.13 -9.43 8.56
C PRO A 124 9.18 -8.66 7.76
N PHE A 125 9.91 -7.72 8.40
CA PHE A 125 10.82 -6.79 7.75
C PHE A 125 12.18 -6.79 8.45
N ASN A 126 13.27 -6.97 7.70
CA ASN A 126 14.63 -6.89 8.24
C ASN A 126 15.05 -5.44 8.52
N ASN A 127 14.69 -4.53 7.62
CA ASN A 127 14.99 -3.12 7.76
C ASN A 127 13.77 -2.27 7.41
N LEU A 128 13.48 -1.28 8.24
CA LEU A 128 12.45 -0.28 8.01
C LEU A 128 13.10 1.07 7.69
N LEU A 129 12.83 1.62 6.52
CA LEU A 129 13.19 2.99 6.17
C LEU A 129 11.95 3.88 6.31
N MET A 130 11.93 4.68 7.37
CA MET A 130 10.84 5.63 7.60
C MET A 130 11.11 6.90 6.80
N LEU A 131 10.21 7.19 5.85
CA LEU A 131 10.31 8.38 5.02
C LEU A 131 9.90 9.63 5.78
N GLY A 132 10.60 10.72 5.51
CA GLY A 132 10.20 12.07 5.91
C GLY A 132 8.93 12.53 5.17
N MET A 133 8.33 13.60 5.66
CA MET A 133 7.10 14.16 5.09
C MET A 133 7.42 15.22 4.05
N VAL A 134 6.62 15.25 2.98
CA VAL A 134 6.59 16.40 2.07
C VAL A 134 5.65 17.45 2.66
N LEU A 135 6.18 18.63 2.86
CA LEU A 135 5.48 19.76 3.45
C LEU A 135 5.19 20.82 2.38
N GLN A 136 4.09 21.53 2.56
CA GLN A 136 3.76 22.74 1.81
C GLN A 136 3.23 23.78 2.82
N ASP A 137 3.82 24.96 2.83
CA ASP A 137 3.54 26.01 3.81
C ASP A 137 3.65 25.50 5.26
N SER A 138 4.69 24.69 5.53
CA SER A 138 4.95 24.04 6.83
C SER A 138 3.86 23.07 7.30
N LYS A 139 2.98 22.61 6.41
CA LYS A 139 1.94 21.64 6.67
C LYS A 139 2.15 20.38 5.84
N LYS A 140 1.75 19.23 6.38
CA LYS A 140 1.75 17.97 5.63
C LYS A 140 0.83 18.09 4.41
N MET A 141 1.34 17.79 3.22
CA MET A 141 0.51 17.68 2.03
C MET A 141 -0.47 16.52 2.18
N SER A 142 -1.76 16.78 2.00
CA SER A 142 -2.81 15.77 2.15
C SER A 142 -3.84 15.89 1.03
N LYS A 143 -4.32 14.75 0.53
CA LYS A 143 -5.41 14.72 -0.45
C LYS A 143 -6.71 15.31 0.09
N SER A 144 -6.96 15.18 1.39
CA SER A 144 -8.18 15.69 2.03
C SER A 144 -8.19 17.20 2.23
N SER A 145 -7.02 17.86 2.26
CA SER A 145 -6.90 19.33 2.35
C SER A 145 -6.96 20.02 0.99
N GLY A 146 -6.93 19.26 -0.13
CA GLY A 146 -6.87 19.82 -1.47
C GLY A 146 -5.52 20.43 -1.87
N ASP A 147 -4.56 20.45 -0.94
CA ASP A 147 -3.23 21.06 -1.11
C ASP A 147 -2.21 20.11 -1.78
N ALA A 148 -2.56 18.84 -1.89
CA ALA A 148 -1.75 17.91 -2.66
C ALA A 148 -1.85 18.28 -4.13
N GLY A 149 -0.86 18.99 -4.66
CA GLY A 149 -0.78 19.31 -6.08
C GLY A 149 -1.00 18.05 -6.92
N ASP A 150 -1.78 18.18 -7.98
CA ASP A 150 -2.03 17.06 -8.89
C ASP A 150 -0.72 16.60 -9.53
N PRO A 151 -0.20 15.41 -9.21
CA PRO A 151 1.06 14.93 -9.77
C PRO A 151 1.03 14.89 -11.30
N GLN A 152 -0.15 14.67 -11.90
CA GLN A 152 -0.31 14.60 -13.33
C GLN A 152 0.06 15.94 -14.01
N LYS A 153 -0.37 17.06 -13.44
CA LYS A 153 -0.02 18.39 -13.96
C LYS A 153 1.48 18.67 -13.90
N LEU A 154 2.14 18.18 -12.86
CA LEU A 154 3.60 18.31 -12.74
C LEU A 154 4.32 17.45 -13.79
N LEU A 155 3.84 16.23 -14.00
CA LEU A 155 4.39 15.32 -15.02
C LEU A 155 4.19 15.88 -16.43
N GLU A 156 3.04 16.47 -16.72
CA GLU A 156 2.76 17.11 -18.03
C GLU A 156 3.65 18.34 -18.28
N ARG A 157 3.89 19.13 -17.23
CA ARG A 157 4.68 20.37 -17.34
C ARG A 157 6.19 20.15 -17.37
N TYR A 158 6.69 19.23 -16.54
CA TYR A 158 8.13 19.08 -16.29
C TYR A 158 8.70 17.73 -16.73
N GLY A 159 7.86 16.74 -16.94
CA GLY A 159 8.26 15.36 -17.18
C GLY A 159 8.59 14.59 -15.90
N ALA A 160 8.48 13.27 -15.96
CA ALA A 160 8.68 12.38 -14.80
C ALA A 160 10.10 12.47 -14.22
N ASP A 161 11.11 12.51 -15.09
CA ASP A 161 12.51 12.54 -14.65
C ASP A 161 12.85 13.81 -13.88
N THR A 162 12.28 14.95 -14.28
CA THR A 162 12.46 16.22 -13.56
C THR A 162 11.86 16.15 -12.16
N VAL A 163 10.61 15.67 -12.04
CA VAL A 163 9.92 15.55 -10.76
C VAL A 163 10.69 14.60 -9.83
N ARG A 164 11.08 13.43 -10.32
CA ARG A 164 11.88 12.46 -9.56
C ARG A 164 13.22 13.03 -9.11
N THR A 165 13.94 13.71 -10.01
CA THR A 165 15.22 14.34 -9.70
C THR A 165 15.07 15.40 -8.61
N ALA A 166 14.04 16.25 -8.71
CA ALA A 166 13.78 17.28 -7.72
C ALA A 166 13.49 16.70 -6.34
N MET A 167 12.66 15.66 -6.27
CA MET A 167 12.33 14.98 -5.00
C MET A 167 13.56 14.33 -4.36
N MET A 168 14.36 13.61 -5.15
CA MET A 168 15.57 12.94 -4.63
C MET A 168 16.66 13.93 -4.21
N PHE A 169 16.68 15.13 -4.79
CA PHE A 169 17.66 16.16 -4.49
C PHE A 169 17.26 17.05 -3.30
N ALA A 170 15.96 17.05 -2.94
CA ALA A 170 15.42 17.95 -1.93
C ALA A 170 15.95 17.64 -0.52
N ALA A 171 15.99 16.37 -0.14
CA ALA A 171 16.47 15.91 1.16
C ALA A 171 16.79 14.40 1.15
N PRO A 172 17.59 13.91 2.12
CA PRO A 172 17.68 12.48 2.41
C PRO A 172 16.28 11.86 2.65
N PRO A 173 16.08 10.57 2.31
CA PRO A 173 14.76 9.95 2.36
C PRO A 173 14.06 10.00 3.73
N ASP A 174 14.83 9.97 4.81
CA ASP A 174 14.36 10.00 6.20
C ASP A 174 14.06 11.40 6.73
N GLN A 175 14.33 12.44 5.94
CA GLN A 175 14.11 13.83 6.32
C GLN A 175 12.90 14.43 5.60
N SER A 176 12.13 15.21 6.34
CA SER A 176 11.07 16.03 5.75
C SER A 176 11.62 17.19 4.96
N PHE A 177 10.94 17.57 3.88
CA PHE A 177 11.33 18.71 3.06
C PHE A 177 10.12 19.54 2.64
N GLU A 178 10.39 20.82 2.36
CA GLU A 178 9.39 21.75 1.84
C GLU A 178 9.31 21.64 0.32
N TRP A 179 8.11 21.49 -0.21
CA TRP A 179 7.86 21.45 -1.65
C TRP A 179 8.21 22.79 -2.30
N SER A 180 8.96 22.78 -3.41
CA SER A 180 9.43 23.98 -4.07
C SER A 180 9.34 23.88 -5.59
N GLU A 181 8.58 24.77 -6.21
CA GLU A 181 8.57 24.89 -7.69
C GLU A 181 9.94 25.32 -8.24
N ALA A 182 10.68 26.16 -7.51
CA ALA A 182 12.03 26.55 -7.89
C ALA A 182 12.99 25.35 -7.93
N GLY A 183 12.77 24.35 -7.05
CA GLY A 183 13.48 23.07 -7.08
C GLY A 183 13.21 22.28 -8.35
N LEU A 184 11.96 22.21 -8.80
CA LEU A 184 11.58 21.57 -10.07
C LEU A 184 12.24 22.26 -11.27
N GLU A 185 12.22 23.59 -11.33
CA GLU A 185 12.89 24.34 -12.39
C GLU A 185 14.41 24.12 -12.39
N GLY A 186 15.00 24.03 -11.21
CA GLY A 186 16.42 23.70 -11.04
C GLY A 186 16.77 22.34 -11.61
N ALA A 187 15.98 21.32 -11.28
CA ALA A 187 16.13 19.96 -11.80
C ALA A 187 15.93 19.89 -13.32
N ALA A 188 14.92 20.59 -13.86
CA ALA A 188 14.71 20.68 -15.31
C ALA A 188 15.91 21.28 -16.04
N ARG A 189 16.47 22.38 -15.52
CA ARG A 189 17.68 22.99 -16.09
C ARG A 189 18.88 22.06 -16.02
N PHE A 190 19.04 21.32 -14.93
CA PHE A 190 20.13 20.34 -14.80
C PHE A 190 20.00 19.24 -15.85
N LEU A 191 18.87 18.59 -15.96
CA LEU A 191 18.65 17.51 -16.94
C LEU A 191 18.84 17.99 -18.39
N LYS A 192 18.35 19.19 -18.71
CA LYS A 192 18.55 19.79 -20.03
C LYS A 192 20.03 20.06 -20.33
N LYS A 193 20.79 20.56 -19.36
CA LYS A 193 22.22 20.77 -19.51
C LYS A 193 22.97 19.46 -19.69
N LEU A 194 22.63 18.44 -18.92
CA LEU A 194 23.23 17.11 -19.05
C LEU A 194 22.97 16.52 -20.45
N TRP A 195 21.72 16.58 -20.91
CA TRP A 195 21.35 16.12 -22.25
C TRP A 195 22.16 16.82 -23.33
N ASN A 196 22.18 18.16 -23.31
CA ASN A 196 22.93 18.95 -24.29
C ASN A 196 24.43 18.66 -24.26
N LEU A 197 25.02 18.42 -23.09
CA LEU A 197 26.43 18.06 -22.96
C LEU A 197 26.72 16.71 -23.66
N VAL A 198 25.87 15.72 -23.41
CA VAL A 198 26.03 14.40 -24.06
C VAL A 198 25.82 14.51 -25.56
N ASP A 199 24.82 15.25 -26.02
CA ASP A 199 24.56 15.47 -27.44
C ASP A 199 25.74 16.14 -28.15
N GLN A 200 26.29 17.18 -27.55
CA GLN A 200 27.50 17.85 -28.07
C GLN A 200 28.72 16.94 -28.11
N PHE A 201 28.91 16.12 -27.07
CA PHE A 201 30.01 15.16 -27.02
C PHE A 201 29.90 14.12 -28.13
N VAL A 202 28.71 13.54 -28.33
CA VAL A 202 28.44 12.58 -29.41
C VAL A 202 28.62 13.23 -30.78
N ALA A 203 28.08 14.44 -30.97
CA ALA A 203 28.22 15.19 -32.24
C ALA A 203 29.68 15.54 -32.59
N ALA A 204 30.52 15.73 -31.57
CA ALA A 204 31.97 15.98 -31.73
C ALA A 204 32.78 14.69 -32.05
N GLY A 205 32.13 13.54 -32.21
CA GLY A 205 32.79 12.25 -32.50
C GLY A 205 33.38 11.60 -31.23
N GLY A 206 32.84 11.93 -30.04
CA GLY A 206 33.21 11.28 -28.79
C GLY A 206 32.96 9.78 -28.83
N GLU A 207 34.00 8.99 -28.61
CA GLU A 207 33.92 7.55 -28.53
C GLU A 207 33.70 7.08 -27.12
N ARG A 208 32.96 6.00 -26.96
CA ARG A 208 32.76 5.32 -25.68
C ARG A 208 34.10 4.72 -25.23
N ALA A 209 34.56 5.01 -24.02
CA ALA A 209 35.68 4.28 -23.46
C ALA A 209 35.34 2.78 -23.41
N THR A 210 36.15 1.97 -24.09
CA THR A 210 35.96 0.52 -24.21
C THR A 210 36.55 -0.25 -23.03
N GLU A 211 37.25 0.43 -22.14
CA GLU A 211 37.87 -0.17 -20.93
C GLU A 211 37.59 0.74 -19.73
N LEU A 212 36.95 0.15 -18.70
CA LEU A 212 36.96 0.61 -17.31
C LEU A 212 37.76 -0.36 -16.50
#